data_cf44bc857b20220831b43d01293c8c31
#
_entry.id   cf44bc857b20220831b43d01293c8c31
#
_cell.length_a   1.000
_cell.length_b   1.000
_cell.length_c   1.000
_cell.angle_alpha   90.00
_cell.angle_beta   90.00
_cell.angle_gamma   90.00
#
_symmetry.space_group_name_H-M   'P 1'
#
loop_
_entity.id
_entity.type
_entity.pdbx_description
1 polymer ?
#
loop_
_entity_poly.entity_id
_entity_poly.type
_entity_poly.pdbx_seq_one_letter_code
_entity_poly.pdbx_strand_id
1 'polypeptide(L)'
;SFDKDSKVFVTFYINKKRFRLYNGDRIGIKLMPNTYPVEERYQMGKLLASEVYKYVQTGNTIFKRIATDENNTRTDFEYLNLALERKLKSNLSKKYIETLEFIYLKIKEISKDGEVNEQTIEKLMSNYVNATSYNTIRTHLSVLIVEAMNLGLKHNPMQHIKRKRQEEKLHKPFNNIKEVLQEIKEFNANLYLCCLLTYGCLLRPHREIRELKWGDFSDDLSFINLSGSRNKSKKNRI
;
A
#
# COMPACT_ATOMS: atom_id res chain seq x y z
N SER A 1 -16.73 -10.28 32.28
CA SER A 1 -15.30 -9.97 32.47
C SER A 1 -14.75 -9.44 31.17
N PHE A 2 -14.31 -8.18 31.18
CA PHE A 2 -13.63 -7.60 30.03
C PHE A 2 -12.20 -8.15 29.96
N ASP A 3 -11.87 -8.75 28.84
CA ASP A 3 -10.52 -9.24 28.56
C ASP A 3 -9.56 -8.04 28.51
N LYS A 4 -8.35 -8.16 29.09
CA LYS A 4 -7.35 -7.07 29.14
C LYS A 4 -6.98 -6.51 27.77
N ASP A 5 -7.16 -7.30 26.71
CA ASP A 5 -6.88 -6.93 25.33
C ASP A 5 -8.09 -6.35 24.57
N SER A 6 -9.27 -6.28 25.17
CA SER A 6 -10.46 -5.78 24.51
C SER A 6 -10.37 -4.27 24.25
N LYS A 7 -10.44 -3.87 22.98
CA LYS A 7 -10.45 -2.45 22.56
C LYS A 7 -11.88 -1.94 22.46
N VAL A 8 -12.12 -0.80 23.09
CA VAL A 8 -13.40 -0.07 22.99
C VAL A 8 -13.38 0.82 21.74
N PHE A 9 -14.52 0.87 21.04
CA PHE A 9 -14.71 1.74 19.88
C PHE A 9 -16.16 2.20 19.77
N VAL A 10 -16.39 3.33 19.15
CA VAL A 10 -17.71 3.85 18.81
C VAL A 10 -18.09 3.42 17.41
N THR A 11 -19.23 2.77 17.24
CA THR A 11 -19.77 2.41 15.92
C THR A 11 -20.94 3.32 15.58
N PHE A 12 -20.96 3.87 14.40
CA PHE A 12 -22.08 4.65 13.87
C PHE A 12 -22.26 4.43 12.38
N TYR A 13 -23.41 4.84 11.84
CA TYR A 13 -23.78 4.67 10.45
C TYR A 13 -24.06 6.05 9.82
N ILE A 14 -23.46 6.31 8.65
CA ILE A 14 -23.77 7.45 7.80
C ILE A 14 -24.07 6.92 6.39
N ASN A 15 -25.23 7.29 5.84
CA ASN A 15 -25.67 6.83 4.51
C ASN A 15 -25.58 5.31 4.33
N LYS A 16 -26.06 4.55 5.31
CA LYS A 16 -26.02 3.08 5.38
C LYS A 16 -24.61 2.45 5.43
N LYS A 17 -23.54 3.24 5.55
CA LYS A 17 -22.17 2.76 5.72
C LYS A 17 -21.80 2.77 7.20
N ARG A 18 -21.20 1.67 7.67
CA ARG A 18 -20.73 1.50 9.04
C ARG A 18 -19.33 2.07 9.24
N PHE A 19 -19.16 2.84 10.29
CA PHE A 19 -17.88 3.43 10.69
C PHE A 19 -17.53 3.06 12.12
N ARG A 20 -16.22 3.03 12.42
CA ARG A 20 -15.69 2.79 13.76
C ARG A 20 -14.65 3.86 14.10
N LEU A 21 -14.75 4.44 15.30
CA LEU A 21 -13.76 5.34 15.88
C LEU A 21 -13.22 4.74 17.17
N TYR A 22 -11.91 4.71 17.30
CA TYR A 22 -11.21 4.25 18.50
C TYR A 22 -10.74 5.39 19.39
N ASN A 23 -10.74 6.62 18.87
CA ASN A 23 -10.32 7.85 19.53
C ASN A 23 -11.07 9.06 18.96
N GLY A 24 -10.86 10.23 19.59
CA GLY A 24 -11.49 11.50 19.22
C GLY A 24 -10.77 12.33 18.15
N ASP A 25 -9.64 11.87 17.62
CA ASP A 25 -8.80 12.68 16.71
C ASP A 25 -9.56 13.19 15.48
N ARG A 26 -10.48 12.38 14.94
CA ARG A 26 -11.27 12.76 13.77
C ARG A 26 -12.34 13.83 14.01
N ILE A 27 -12.65 14.09 15.25
CA ILE A 27 -13.57 15.13 15.67
C ILE A 27 -12.87 16.27 16.43
N GLY A 28 -11.52 16.27 16.41
CA GLY A 28 -10.69 17.31 17.02
C GLY A 28 -10.59 17.25 18.54
N ILE A 29 -10.93 16.12 19.17
CA ILE A 29 -10.92 15.95 20.63
C ILE A 29 -9.81 15.00 21.04
N LYS A 30 -8.98 15.37 22.02
CA LYS A 30 -7.94 14.53 22.61
C LYS A 30 -8.56 13.52 23.60
N LEU A 31 -9.37 12.60 23.09
CA LEU A 31 -9.97 11.52 23.88
C LEU A 31 -9.59 10.17 23.30
N MET A 32 -8.85 9.38 24.06
CA MET A 32 -8.32 8.07 23.64
C MET A 32 -8.77 7.00 24.63
N PRO A 33 -9.99 6.42 24.52
CA PRO A 33 -10.53 5.46 25.49
C PRO A 33 -9.61 4.28 25.80
N ASN A 34 -8.86 3.81 24.80
CA ASN A 34 -8.02 2.62 24.95
C ASN A 34 -6.68 2.88 25.67
N THR A 35 -6.35 4.12 26.02
CA THR A 35 -5.18 4.44 26.85
C THR A 35 -5.49 4.43 28.33
N TYR A 36 -6.78 4.38 28.69
CA TYR A 36 -7.24 4.30 30.08
C TYR A 36 -7.20 2.85 30.61
N PRO A 37 -7.21 2.66 31.95
CA PRO A 37 -7.38 1.36 32.57
C PRO A 37 -8.63 0.63 32.05
N VAL A 38 -8.61 -0.70 31.99
CA VAL A 38 -9.69 -1.51 31.39
C VAL A 38 -11.08 -1.18 31.94
N GLU A 39 -11.15 -0.90 33.23
CA GLU A 39 -12.38 -0.59 33.96
C GLU A 39 -13.00 0.74 33.50
N GLU A 40 -12.17 1.73 33.11
CA GLU A 40 -12.60 3.05 32.69
C GLU A 40 -12.85 3.16 31.18
N ARG A 41 -12.27 2.24 30.38
CA ARG A 41 -12.37 2.31 28.91
C ARG A 41 -13.79 2.39 28.39
N TYR A 42 -14.71 1.70 29.01
CA TYR A 42 -16.12 1.72 28.60
C TYR A 42 -16.78 3.09 28.87
N GLN A 43 -16.48 3.71 30.00
CA GLN A 43 -16.99 5.05 30.32
C GLN A 43 -16.41 6.09 29.37
N MET A 44 -15.09 6.02 29.09
CA MET A 44 -14.45 6.88 28.11
C MET A 44 -14.99 6.64 26.69
N GLY A 45 -15.35 5.40 26.35
CA GLY A 45 -16.03 5.06 25.10
C GLY A 45 -17.43 5.68 24.99
N LYS A 46 -18.20 5.72 26.07
CA LYS A 46 -19.50 6.42 26.11
C LYS A 46 -19.32 7.94 25.94
N LEU A 47 -18.32 8.51 26.58
CA LEU A 47 -17.99 9.93 26.40
C LEU A 47 -17.63 10.23 24.96
N LEU A 48 -16.78 9.42 24.35
CA LEU A 48 -16.45 9.52 22.92
C LEU A 48 -17.71 9.43 22.03
N ALA A 49 -18.62 8.51 22.33
CA ALA A 49 -19.87 8.36 21.57
C ALA A 49 -20.75 9.61 21.68
N SER A 50 -20.86 10.20 22.86
CA SER A 50 -21.59 11.47 23.09
C SER A 50 -21.00 12.62 22.28
N GLU A 51 -19.68 12.77 22.27
CA GLU A 51 -19.01 13.83 21.52
C GLU A 51 -19.12 13.62 20.01
N VAL A 52 -19.00 12.36 19.53
CA VAL A 52 -19.25 12.02 18.12
C VAL A 52 -20.68 12.37 17.71
N TYR A 53 -21.67 12.06 18.57
CA TYR A 53 -23.06 12.38 18.29
C TYR A 53 -23.31 13.90 18.20
N LYS A 54 -22.81 14.68 19.17
CA LYS A 54 -22.89 16.15 19.13
C LYS A 54 -22.24 16.71 17.86
N TYR A 55 -21.05 16.23 17.52
CA TYR A 55 -20.31 16.66 16.34
C TYR A 55 -21.08 16.42 15.03
N VAL A 56 -21.75 15.28 14.91
CA VAL A 56 -22.58 14.96 13.75
C VAL A 56 -23.86 15.78 13.73
N GLN A 57 -24.50 16.01 14.87
CA GLN A 57 -25.72 16.82 14.99
C GLN A 57 -25.51 18.30 14.61
N THR A 58 -24.33 18.85 14.86
CA THR A 58 -23.97 20.21 14.43
C THR A 58 -23.70 20.33 12.93
N GLY A 59 -24.00 19.31 12.14
CA GLY A 59 -23.81 19.31 10.67
C GLY A 59 -22.36 19.09 10.23
N ASN A 60 -21.48 18.81 11.17
CA ASN A 60 -20.10 18.47 10.87
C ASN A 60 -20.02 17.04 10.34
N THR A 61 -19.27 16.84 9.27
CA THR A 61 -18.98 15.50 8.77
C THR A 61 -17.67 15.01 9.39
N ILE A 62 -17.67 13.83 10.00
CA ILE A 62 -16.48 13.18 10.59
C ILE A 62 -15.36 13.00 9.56
N PHE A 63 -15.66 13.23 8.30
CA PHE A 63 -14.77 13.22 7.14
C PHE A 63 -14.39 14.62 6.63
N LYS A 64 -14.89 15.71 7.25
CA LYS A 64 -14.31 17.03 6.98
C LYS A 64 -12.87 16.99 7.49
N ARG A 65 -11.95 16.94 6.54
CA ARG A 65 -10.54 17.20 6.80
C ARG A 65 -10.46 18.53 7.51
N ILE A 66 -9.60 18.63 8.52
CA ILE A 66 -9.20 19.88 9.12
C ILE A 66 -8.87 20.80 7.95
N ALA A 67 -9.72 21.81 7.74
CA ALA A 67 -9.43 22.87 6.78
C ALA A 67 -8.21 23.62 7.32
N THR A 68 -7.05 23.23 6.85
CA THR A 68 -5.87 24.05 7.00
C THR A 68 -6.08 25.25 6.09
N ASP A 69 -6.19 26.41 6.70
CA ASP A 69 -6.16 27.76 6.15
C ASP A 69 -6.87 27.99 4.79
N GLU A 70 -8.02 28.66 4.88
CA GLU A 70 -8.85 29.08 3.74
C GLU A 70 -8.14 30.10 2.78
N ASN A 71 -6.89 30.45 3.04
CA ASN A 71 -6.14 31.45 2.25
C ASN A 71 -5.00 30.89 1.38
N ASN A 72 -4.85 29.58 1.29
CA ASN A 72 -3.82 28.99 0.43
C ASN A 72 -4.49 28.18 -0.68
N THR A 73 -4.89 28.86 -1.76
CA THR A 73 -5.43 28.24 -2.99
C THR A 73 -4.32 27.54 -3.77
N ARG A 74 -3.80 26.44 -3.21
CA ARG A 74 -2.88 25.58 -3.92
C ARG A 74 -3.59 24.92 -5.10
N THR A 75 -2.91 24.82 -6.22
CA THR A 75 -3.37 24.05 -7.38
C THR A 75 -3.39 22.56 -7.03
N ASP A 76 -4.19 21.78 -7.75
CA ASP A 76 -4.25 20.32 -7.58
C ASP A 76 -2.86 19.69 -7.73
N PHE A 77 -2.07 20.25 -8.64
CA PHE A 77 -0.73 19.79 -8.91
C PHE A 77 0.24 20.06 -7.74
N GLU A 78 0.08 21.16 -7.02
CA GLU A 78 0.86 21.44 -5.81
C GLU A 78 0.52 20.44 -4.70
N TYR A 79 -0.74 20.03 -4.56
CA TYR A 79 -1.12 18.96 -3.63
C TYR A 79 -0.52 17.60 -4.01
N LEU A 80 -0.42 17.29 -5.30
CA LEU A 80 0.26 16.08 -5.76
C LEU A 80 1.76 16.13 -5.50
N ASN A 81 2.39 17.28 -5.68
CA ASN A 81 3.81 17.46 -5.36
C ASN A 81 4.09 17.21 -3.88
N LEU A 82 3.32 17.83 -3.01
CA LEU A 82 3.42 17.62 -1.56
C LEU A 82 3.17 16.15 -1.18
N ALA A 83 2.23 15.49 -1.84
CA ALA A 83 1.95 14.07 -1.63
C ALA A 83 3.16 13.20 -2.02
N LEU A 84 3.79 13.50 -3.15
CA LEU A 84 5.00 12.82 -3.59
C LEU A 84 6.14 13.06 -2.58
N GLU A 85 6.44 14.30 -2.21
CA GLU A 85 7.49 14.64 -1.24
C GLU A 85 7.30 13.89 0.09
N ARG A 86 6.05 13.79 0.58
CA ARG A 86 5.74 13.04 1.79
C ARG A 86 6.00 11.55 1.64
N LYS A 87 5.69 10.98 0.46
CA LYS A 87 6.00 9.57 0.17
C LYS A 87 7.50 9.33 0.03
N LEU A 88 8.27 10.26 -0.54
CA LEU A 88 9.73 10.17 -0.64
C LEU A 88 10.41 10.12 0.74
N LYS A 89 9.88 10.81 1.73
CA LYS A 89 10.37 10.79 3.11
C LYS A 89 10.03 9.50 3.87
N SER A 90 9.16 8.65 3.32
CA SER A 90 8.80 7.37 3.95
C SER A 90 9.76 6.25 3.53
N ASN A 91 9.91 5.24 4.39
CA ASN A 91 10.82 4.10 4.12
C ASN A 91 10.26 3.15 3.06
N LEU A 92 10.25 3.59 1.81
CA LEU A 92 9.79 2.83 0.64
C LEU A 92 10.97 2.26 -0.15
N SER A 93 10.72 1.20 -0.94
CA SER A 93 11.76 0.67 -1.82
C SER A 93 12.07 1.66 -2.95
N LYS A 94 13.35 1.71 -3.38
CA LYS A 94 13.81 2.57 -4.47
C LYS A 94 12.92 2.47 -5.72
N LYS A 95 12.64 1.24 -6.16
CA LYS A 95 11.81 0.99 -7.35
C LYS A 95 10.37 1.53 -7.20
N TYR A 96 9.82 1.48 -5.99
CA TYR A 96 8.48 2.03 -5.73
C TYR A 96 8.50 3.56 -5.82
N ILE A 97 9.52 4.20 -5.28
CA ILE A 97 9.75 5.64 -5.37
C ILE A 97 9.86 6.08 -6.83
N GLU A 98 10.75 5.45 -7.61
CA GLU A 98 10.91 5.70 -9.05
C GLU A 98 9.58 5.59 -9.83
N THR A 99 8.72 4.65 -9.43
CA THR A 99 7.40 4.49 -10.05
C THR A 99 6.46 5.66 -9.71
N LEU A 100 6.47 6.13 -8.46
CA LEU A 100 5.65 7.28 -8.05
C LEU A 100 6.12 8.57 -8.74
N GLU A 101 7.43 8.80 -8.83
CA GLU A 101 8.03 9.93 -9.54
C GLU A 101 7.68 9.91 -11.03
N PHE A 102 7.80 8.73 -11.66
CA PHE A 102 7.41 8.54 -13.06
C PHE A 102 5.95 8.92 -13.30
N ILE A 103 5.03 8.45 -12.44
CA ILE A 103 3.59 8.76 -12.56
C ILE A 103 3.35 10.26 -12.38
N TYR A 104 3.99 10.88 -11.39
CA TYR A 104 3.91 12.31 -11.15
C TYR A 104 4.35 13.13 -12.38
N LEU A 105 5.51 12.78 -12.97
CA LEU A 105 6.01 13.45 -14.17
C LEU A 105 5.06 13.29 -15.36
N LYS A 106 4.44 12.10 -15.52
CA LYS A 106 3.44 11.87 -16.58
C LYS A 106 2.17 12.68 -16.38
N ILE A 107 1.71 12.85 -15.15
CA ILE A 107 0.57 13.75 -14.87
C ILE A 107 0.96 15.19 -15.20
N LYS A 108 2.16 15.62 -14.82
CA LYS A 108 2.67 16.97 -15.12
C LYS A 108 2.71 17.26 -16.61
N GLU A 109 3.14 16.28 -17.40
CA GLU A 109 3.19 16.39 -18.86
C GLU A 109 1.80 16.56 -19.49
N ILE A 110 0.78 15.89 -18.93
CA ILE A 110 -0.59 15.87 -19.46
C ILE A 110 -1.42 17.06 -18.95
N SER A 111 -1.21 17.45 -17.69
CA SER A 111 -1.95 18.54 -17.02
C SER A 111 -1.35 19.90 -17.38
N LYS A 112 -1.83 20.51 -18.47
CA LYS A 112 -1.32 21.80 -18.96
C LYS A 112 -1.64 22.97 -18.03
N ASP A 113 -2.76 22.91 -17.31
CA ASP A 113 -3.33 24.03 -16.53
C ASP A 113 -3.21 23.84 -15.00
N GLY A 114 -2.44 22.86 -14.56
CA GLY A 114 -2.27 22.57 -13.12
C GLY A 114 -3.46 21.88 -12.46
N GLU A 115 -4.53 21.58 -13.18
CA GLU A 115 -5.67 20.80 -12.71
C GLU A 115 -5.46 19.31 -12.93
N VAL A 116 -5.85 18.53 -11.93
CA VAL A 116 -5.80 17.05 -11.99
C VAL A 116 -7.22 16.52 -11.89
N ASN A 117 -7.95 16.61 -13.00
CA ASN A 117 -9.31 16.13 -13.12
C ASN A 117 -9.38 14.69 -13.68
N GLU A 118 -10.60 14.15 -13.77
CA GLU A 118 -10.85 12.80 -14.29
C GLU A 118 -10.33 12.62 -15.72
N GLN A 119 -10.49 13.62 -16.58
CA GLN A 119 -10.01 13.59 -17.98
C GLN A 119 -8.48 13.47 -18.06
N THR A 120 -7.76 14.19 -17.19
CA THR A 120 -6.30 14.07 -17.08
C THR A 120 -5.89 12.65 -16.71
N ILE A 121 -6.60 12.04 -15.77
CA ILE A 121 -6.34 10.66 -15.35
C ILE A 121 -6.71 9.66 -16.45
N GLU A 122 -7.85 9.81 -17.10
CA GLU A 122 -8.25 8.95 -18.22
C GLU A 122 -7.23 9.01 -19.37
N LYS A 123 -6.74 10.19 -19.69
CA LYS A 123 -5.71 10.37 -20.72
C LYS A 123 -4.39 9.67 -20.33
N LEU A 124 -3.98 9.75 -19.05
CA LEU A 124 -2.84 8.99 -18.55
C LEU A 124 -3.09 7.48 -18.68
N MET A 125 -4.24 7.02 -18.23
CA MET A 125 -4.58 5.61 -18.18
C MET A 125 -4.80 4.98 -19.56
N SER A 126 -5.20 5.75 -20.58
CA SER A 126 -5.37 5.27 -21.95
C SER A 126 -4.06 4.80 -22.59
N ASN A 127 -2.92 5.29 -22.13
CA ASN A 127 -1.61 4.84 -22.60
C ASN A 127 -1.28 3.38 -22.20
N TYR A 128 -2.06 2.78 -21.30
CA TYR A 128 -1.83 1.42 -20.80
C TYR A 128 -2.88 0.44 -21.30
N VAL A 129 -2.60 -0.22 -22.42
CA VAL A 129 -3.49 -1.22 -23.03
C VAL A 129 -3.54 -2.49 -22.19
N ASN A 130 -2.38 -2.97 -21.72
CA ASN A 130 -2.26 -4.19 -20.94
C ASN A 130 -2.90 -4.03 -19.55
N ALA A 131 -3.81 -4.95 -19.18
CA ALA A 131 -4.56 -4.88 -17.93
C ALA A 131 -3.65 -4.92 -16.67
N THR A 132 -2.53 -5.66 -16.71
CA THR A 132 -1.58 -5.74 -15.60
C THR A 132 -0.88 -4.39 -15.39
N SER A 133 -0.34 -3.80 -16.47
CA SER A 133 0.30 -2.49 -16.43
C SER A 133 -0.68 -1.40 -16.02
N TYR A 134 -1.88 -1.40 -16.62
CA TYR A 134 -2.96 -0.49 -16.27
C TYR A 134 -3.27 -0.54 -14.76
N ASN A 135 -3.52 -1.73 -14.23
CA ASN A 135 -3.87 -1.91 -12.82
C ASN A 135 -2.71 -1.54 -11.88
N THR A 136 -1.47 -1.77 -12.30
CA THR A 136 -0.28 -1.36 -11.54
C THR A 136 -0.19 0.16 -11.44
N ILE A 137 -0.25 0.87 -12.57
CA ILE A 137 -0.22 2.34 -12.61
C ILE A 137 -1.40 2.92 -11.83
N ARG A 138 -2.62 2.39 -12.04
CA ARG A 138 -3.80 2.79 -11.29
C ARG A 138 -3.60 2.69 -9.78
N THR A 139 -2.99 1.61 -9.30
CA THR A 139 -2.75 1.40 -7.87
C THR A 139 -1.77 2.44 -7.31
N HIS A 140 -0.66 2.70 -7.99
CA HIS A 140 0.31 3.71 -7.55
C HIS A 140 -0.25 5.13 -7.62
N LEU A 141 -0.99 5.43 -8.70
CA LEU A 141 -1.69 6.71 -8.85
C LEU A 141 -2.71 6.93 -7.73
N SER A 142 -3.48 5.90 -7.38
CA SER A 142 -4.43 5.96 -6.25
C SER A 142 -3.73 6.29 -4.92
N VAL A 143 -2.50 5.80 -4.71
CA VAL A 143 -1.71 6.13 -3.51
C VAL A 143 -1.34 7.62 -3.47
N LEU A 144 -0.92 8.22 -4.58
CA LEU A 144 -0.61 9.65 -4.66
C LEU A 144 -1.87 10.51 -4.48
N ILE A 145 -2.96 10.17 -5.17
CA ILE A 145 -4.22 10.91 -5.08
C ILE A 145 -4.79 10.87 -3.65
N VAL A 146 -4.81 9.69 -3.00
CA VAL A 146 -5.28 9.57 -1.62
C VAL A 146 -4.42 10.41 -0.67
N GLU A 147 -3.10 10.42 -0.87
CA GLU A 147 -2.22 11.26 -0.06
C GLU A 147 -2.46 12.76 -0.33
N ALA A 148 -2.60 13.17 -1.61
CA ALA A 148 -2.94 14.55 -1.98
C ALA A 148 -4.29 14.97 -1.39
N MET A 149 -5.27 14.07 -1.42
CA MET A 149 -6.55 14.28 -0.75
C MET A 149 -6.40 14.42 0.77
N ASN A 150 -5.49 13.70 1.42
CA ASN A 150 -5.18 13.87 2.85
C ASN A 150 -4.53 15.23 3.14
N LEU A 151 -3.89 15.84 2.16
CA LEU A 151 -3.25 17.15 2.25
C LEU A 151 -4.18 18.32 1.88
N GLY A 152 -5.35 18.05 1.31
CA GLY A 152 -6.34 19.08 1.02
C GLY A 152 -6.92 19.11 -0.39
N LEU A 153 -6.49 18.22 -1.30
CA LEU A 153 -7.12 18.08 -2.62
C LEU A 153 -8.64 17.82 -2.45
N LYS A 154 -9.47 18.69 -3.01
CA LYS A 154 -10.93 18.73 -2.71
C LYS A 154 -11.73 17.61 -3.39
N HIS A 155 -11.26 17.09 -4.51
CA HIS A 155 -11.96 16.08 -5.29
C HIS A 155 -11.10 14.83 -5.51
N ASN A 156 -11.73 13.72 -5.85
CA ASN A 156 -11.06 12.48 -6.18
C ASN A 156 -11.15 12.20 -7.68
N PRO A 157 -10.11 12.52 -8.48
CA PRO A 157 -10.15 12.30 -9.93
C PRO A 157 -10.08 10.80 -10.31
N MET A 158 -9.92 9.91 -9.33
CA MET A 158 -9.89 8.46 -9.52
C MET A 158 -11.24 7.77 -9.26
N GLN A 159 -12.29 8.53 -8.94
CA GLN A 159 -13.56 7.97 -8.46
C GLN A 159 -14.18 6.97 -9.42
N HIS A 160 -14.16 7.25 -10.73
CA HIS A 160 -14.75 6.42 -11.76
C HIS A 160 -13.75 5.51 -12.49
N ILE A 161 -12.46 5.65 -12.22
CA ILE A 161 -11.42 4.82 -12.84
C ILE A 161 -11.46 3.41 -12.26
N LYS A 162 -12.03 2.46 -12.98
CA LYS A 162 -12.15 1.06 -12.55
C LYS A 162 -10.91 0.24 -12.91
N ARG A 163 -10.70 -0.88 -12.21
CA ARG A 163 -9.69 -1.86 -12.59
C ARG A 163 -10.11 -2.58 -13.86
N LYS A 164 -9.15 -2.89 -14.74
CA LYS A 164 -9.36 -3.81 -15.86
C LYS A 164 -9.32 -5.25 -15.36
N ARG A 165 -10.20 -6.10 -15.91
CA ARG A 165 -10.17 -7.53 -15.66
C ARG A 165 -8.85 -8.10 -16.21
N GLN A 166 -8.15 -8.86 -15.40
CA GLN A 166 -6.96 -9.61 -15.83
C GLN A 166 -7.38 -11.03 -16.16
N GLU A 167 -6.93 -11.51 -17.32
CA GLU A 167 -7.05 -12.92 -17.66
C GLU A 167 -5.92 -13.68 -16.97
N GLU A 168 -6.26 -14.74 -16.27
CA GLU A 168 -5.27 -15.64 -15.71
C GLU A 168 -4.61 -16.42 -16.84
N LYS A 169 -3.29 -16.27 -16.97
CA LYS A 169 -2.49 -17.08 -17.86
C LYS A 169 -2.06 -18.35 -17.13
N LEU A 170 -2.59 -19.47 -17.56
CA LEU A 170 -2.14 -20.77 -17.06
C LEU A 170 -0.71 -21.01 -17.56
N HIS A 171 0.25 -21.01 -16.65
CA HIS A 171 1.62 -21.41 -16.95
C HIS A 171 1.68 -22.93 -17.02
N LYS A 172 2.01 -23.46 -18.18
CA LYS A 172 2.24 -24.90 -18.33
C LYS A 172 3.58 -25.26 -17.67
N PRO A 173 3.63 -26.30 -16.85
CA PRO A 173 4.88 -26.80 -16.32
C PRO A 173 5.74 -27.41 -17.46
N PHE A 174 7.04 -27.50 -17.25
CA PHE A 174 7.91 -28.23 -18.17
C PHE A 174 7.55 -29.74 -18.13
N ASN A 175 7.38 -30.34 -19.28
CA ASN A 175 7.05 -31.79 -19.37
C ASN A 175 8.20 -32.66 -18.87
N ASN A 176 9.45 -32.27 -19.15
CA ASN A 176 10.63 -32.98 -18.71
C ASN A 176 11.65 -32.05 -18.06
N ILE A 177 11.48 -31.82 -16.77
CA ILE A 177 12.36 -30.92 -16.01
C ILE A 177 13.81 -31.42 -15.94
N LYS A 178 14.03 -32.76 -16.01
CA LYS A 178 15.38 -33.33 -15.93
C LYS A 178 16.20 -33.00 -17.18
N GLU A 179 15.61 -33.12 -18.37
CA GLU A 179 16.27 -32.77 -19.64
C GLU A 179 16.56 -31.25 -19.67
N VAL A 180 15.58 -30.41 -19.31
CA VAL A 180 15.77 -28.95 -19.25
C VAL A 180 16.91 -28.58 -18.30
N LEU A 181 16.98 -29.21 -17.13
CA LEU A 181 18.08 -28.98 -16.18
C LEU A 181 19.42 -29.45 -16.69
N GLN A 182 19.47 -30.56 -17.45
CA GLN A 182 20.70 -31.06 -18.08
C GLN A 182 21.21 -30.09 -19.15
N GLU A 183 20.33 -29.60 -20.03
CA GLU A 183 20.68 -28.61 -21.06
C GLU A 183 21.21 -27.31 -20.40
N ILE A 184 20.55 -26.87 -19.33
CA ILE A 184 21.00 -25.66 -18.57
C ILE A 184 22.38 -25.90 -17.95
N LYS A 185 22.65 -27.12 -17.44
CA LYS A 185 23.95 -27.47 -16.85
C LYS A 185 25.09 -27.40 -17.89
N GLU A 186 24.84 -27.89 -19.09
CA GLU A 186 25.79 -27.84 -20.22
C GLU A 186 26.00 -26.40 -20.69
N PHE A 187 24.96 -25.57 -20.68
CA PHE A 187 25.03 -24.16 -21.04
C PHE A 187 25.76 -23.29 -20.02
N ASN A 188 25.40 -23.41 -18.71
CA ASN A 188 26.00 -22.60 -17.67
C ASN A 188 25.77 -23.19 -16.27
N ALA A 189 26.88 -23.59 -15.60
CA ALA A 189 26.82 -24.21 -14.29
C ALA A 189 26.22 -23.31 -13.18
N ASN A 190 26.45 -21.99 -13.21
CA ASN A 190 25.88 -21.07 -12.22
C ASN A 190 24.36 -20.92 -12.43
N LEU A 191 23.92 -20.87 -13.67
CA LEU A 191 22.48 -20.86 -13.97
C LEU A 191 21.82 -22.16 -13.52
N TYR A 192 22.48 -23.30 -13.75
CA TYR A 192 22.01 -24.61 -13.27
C TYR A 192 21.85 -24.62 -11.74
N LEU A 193 22.84 -24.13 -11.00
CA LEU A 193 22.75 -24.01 -9.54
C LEU A 193 21.57 -23.12 -9.11
N CYS A 194 21.39 -21.97 -9.77
CA CYS A 194 20.24 -21.11 -9.53
C CYS A 194 18.90 -21.83 -9.76
N CYS A 195 18.81 -22.62 -10.86
CA CYS A 195 17.61 -23.40 -11.16
C CYS A 195 17.36 -24.48 -10.11
N LEU A 196 18.39 -25.18 -9.65
CA LEU A 196 18.28 -26.17 -8.57
C LEU A 196 17.79 -25.55 -7.26
N LEU A 197 18.38 -24.44 -6.85
CA LEU A 197 17.97 -23.71 -5.65
C LEU A 197 16.54 -23.16 -5.76
N THR A 198 16.14 -22.70 -6.94
CA THR A 198 14.78 -22.26 -7.19
C THR A 198 13.79 -23.40 -7.15
N TYR A 199 14.09 -24.51 -7.83
CA TYR A 199 13.20 -25.66 -7.98
C TYR A 199 13.17 -26.54 -6.73
N GLY A 200 14.34 -26.87 -6.16
CA GLY A 200 14.46 -27.77 -5.02
C GLY A 200 14.20 -27.09 -3.67
N CYS A 201 14.71 -25.86 -3.49
CA CYS A 201 14.61 -25.13 -2.23
C CYS A 201 13.54 -24.03 -2.25
N LEU A 202 12.84 -23.83 -3.38
CA LEU A 202 11.82 -22.79 -3.57
C LEU A 202 12.35 -21.37 -3.27
N LEU A 203 13.63 -21.14 -3.51
CA LEU A 203 14.26 -19.83 -3.34
C LEU A 203 13.96 -18.93 -4.52
N ARG A 204 13.79 -17.63 -4.24
CA ARG A 204 13.59 -16.62 -5.29
C ARG A 204 14.92 -16.27 -5.95
N PRO A 205 14.98 -16.25 -7.31
CA PRO A 205 16.25 -16.08 -8.05
C PRO A 205 16.95 -14.74 -7.81
N HIS A 206 16.25 -13.72 -7.33
CA HIS A 206 16.86 -12.42 -7.08
C HIS A 206 17.63 -12.41 -5.75
N ARG A 207 17.05 -11.78 -4.72
CA ARG A 207 17.76 -11.46 -3.50
C ARG A 207 18.11 -12.71 -2.69
N GLU A 208 17.18 -13.69 -2.62
CA GLU A 208 17.38 -14.88 -1.79
C GLU A 208 18.56 -15.73 -2.27
N ILE A 209 18.71 -15.95 -3.60
CA ILE A 209 19.84 -16.71 -4.14
C ILE A 209 21.11 -15.87 -4.27
N ARG A 210 21.01 -14.63 -4.75
CA ARG A 210 22.19 -13.78 -4.98
C ARG A 210 22.94 -13.38 -3.72
N GLU A 211 22.25 -13.30 -2.59
CA GLU A 211 22.84 -12.93 -1.29
C GLU A 211 23.14 -14.17 -0.42
N LEU A 212 23.00 -15.40 -0.95
CA LEU A 212 23.30 -16.63 -0.24
C LEU A 212 24.80 -16.70 0.12
N LYS A 213 25.10 -17.11 1.33
CA LYS A 213 26.45 -17.29 1.85
C LYS A 213 26.58 -18.71 2.41
N TRP A 214 27.77 -19.22 2.48
CA TRP A 214 28.05 -20.53 3.08
C TRP A 214 27.54 -20.64 4.52
N GLY A 215 27.62 -19.58 5.30
CA GLY A 215 27.07 -19.55 6.66
C GLY A 215 25.55 -19.59 6.77
N ASP A 216 24.82 -19.56 5.64
CA ASP A 216 23.38 -19.76 5.62
C ASP A 216 22.99 -21.25 5.55
N PHE A 217 23.94 -22.11 5.25
CA PHE A 217 23.73 -23.56 5.20
C PHE A 217 24.04 -24.19 6.54
N SER A 218 23.31 -25.26 6.89
CA SER A 218 23.69 -26.11 8.02
C SER A 218 24.97 -26.88 7.70
N ASP A 219 25.69 -27.33 8.74
CA ASP A 219 26.95 -28.05 8.55
C ASP A 219 26.83 -29.33 7.73
N ASP A 220 25.67 -29.98 7.82
CA ASP A 220 25.30 -31.16 7.04
C ASP A 220 24.64 -30.84 5.68
N LEU A 221 24.51 -29.57 5.33
CA LEU A 221 23.86 -29.06 4.12
C LEU A 221 22.37 -29.48 3.95
N SER A 222 21.73 -29.91 5.02
CA SER A 222 20.34 -30.37 4.97
C SER A 222 19.31 -29.25 4.89
N PHE A 223 19.65 -28.05 5.35
CA PHE A 223 18.75 -26.88 5.30
C PHE A 223 19.49 -25.56 5.11
N ILE A 224 18.72 -24.55 4.69
CA ILE A 224 19.19 -23.19 4.42
C ILE A 224 18.45 -22.22 5.33
N ASN A 225 19.18 -21.48 6.15
CA ASN A 225 18.66 -20.45 7.06
C ASN A 225 18.63 -19.09 6.35
N LEU A 226 17.44 -18.60 6.01
CA LEU A 226 17.28 -17.30 5.39
C LEU A 226 16.80 -16.26 6.41
N SER A 227 17.59 -15.22 6.61
CA SER A 227 17.19 -14.06 7.38
C SER A 227 15.98 -13.36 6.74
N GLY A 228 15.05 -12.91 7.58
CA GLY A 228 13.89 -12.12 7.15
C GLY A 228 14.24 -10.85 6.38
N SER A 229 15.42 -10.28 6.60
CA SER A 229 15.92 -9.12 5.86
C SER A 229 16.13 -9.37 4.36
N ARG A 230 16.39 -10.63 3.98
CA ARG A 230 16.68 -11.03 2.60
C ARG A 230 15.46 -11.50 1.83
N ASN A 231 14.34 -11.77 2.49
CA ASN A 231 13.15 -12.26 1.82
C ASN A 231 12.00 -11.23 1.81
N LYS A 232 11.04 -11.41 0.90
CA LYS A 232 9.91 -10.49 0.72
C LYS A 232 8.95 -10.48 1.93
N SER A 233 8.85 -11.58 2.66
CA SER A 233 7.94 -11.72 3.80
C SER A 233 8.49 -11.07 5.07
N LYS A 234 9.78 -10.69 5.08
CA LYS A 234 10.50 -10.17 6.25
C LYS A 234 10.48 -11.12 7.47
N LYS A 235 10.19 -12.40 7.27
CA LYS A 235 10.20 -13.45 8.29
C LYS A 235 11.38 -14.38 8.04
N ASN A 236 12.01 -14.86 9.11
CA ASN A 236 13.03 -15.91 8.99
C ASN A 236 12.41 -17.16 8.36
N ARG A 237 13.19 -17.87 7.57
CA ARG A 237 12.78 -19.07 6.83
C ARG A 237 13.89 -20.10 6.88
N ILE A 238 13.51 -21.35 7.14
CA ILE A 238 14.36 -22.53 7.11
C ILE A 238 13.86 -23.44 6.02
#